data_223936a5a3a60915409749058d09577f
#
_entry.id   223936a5a3a60915409749058d09577f
#
_cell.length_a   1.000
_cell.length_b   1.000
_cell.length_c   1.000
_cell.angle_alpha   90.00
_cell.angle_beta   90.00
_cell.angle_gamma   90.00
#
_symmetry.space_group_name_H-M   'P 1'
#
loop_
_entity.id
_entity.type
_entity.pdbx_description
1 polymer ?
#
loop_
_entity_poly.entity_id
_entity_poly.type
_entity_poly.pdbx_seq_one_letter_code
_entity_poly.pdbx_strand_id
1 'polypeptide(L)'
;MSAARLKAIRMTPGLFSVSYAGFWGQASLNLHDFIRHAGELGFPSVMIAGKRPHLSPLDMTPESMASLRQTLTDANVRCDVVAAYTNLLQPASIGSEVPLVEFQIAYVDSLARCAAQIGASIVRIFTAYEAEGQGLQVQWNCCCSAIREMCDRAAAHGVTIAIQNHHDIALHTDALLELLTDIDRPNCKLGFDAWSPALRGESLYDAARKAAPHTVITTNADYIRVPRHRYRPDLVNYEPVSPDWVRAVPFGQGFIDYAAFFQGLGDGGFDGLAIYEICSPIRGGGDKHNLDRCSSRYLDWMREQSLIIR
;
A
#
# COMPACT_ATOMS: atom_id res chain seq x y z
N MET A 1 14.94 17.37 32.70
CA MET A 1 14.00 17.51 31.58
C MET A 1 13.17 16.24 31.55
N SER A 2 11.87 16.32 31.86
CA SER A 2 10.96 15.19 31.98
C SER A 2 10.78 14.56 30.60
N ALA A 3 11.12 13.27 30.45
CA ALA A 3 10.75 12.48 29.28
C ALA A 3 9.21 12.41 29.26
N ALA A 4 8.58 13.18 28.37
CA ALA A 4 7.16 13.02 28.09
C ALA A 4 6.95 11.56 27.65
N ARG A 5 6.22 10.78 28.45
CA ARG A 5 5.78 9.44 28.09
C ARG A 5 4.98 9.59 26.77
N LEU A 6 5.55 9.12 25.68
CA LEU A 6 4.81 8.92 24.43
C LEU A 6 3.50 8.20 24.79
N LYS A 7 2.37 8.77 24.40
CA LYS A 7 1.09 8.03 24.41
C LYS A 7 1.37 6.72 23.70
N ALA A 8 1.07 5.60 24.33
CA ALA A 8 1.31 4.29 23.72
C ALA A 8 0.46 4.22 22.43
N ILE A 9 1.11 4.45 21.30
CA ILE A 9 0.51 4.32 19.98
C ILE A 9 0.28 2.82 19.79
N ARG A 10 -0.95 2.42 19.46
CA ARG A 10 -1.29 1.03 19.22
C ARG A 10 -1.77 0.87 17.81
N MET A 11 -0.94 0.28 16.99
CA MET A 11 -1.28 -0.06 15.60
C MET A 11 -1.54 -1.56 15.49
N THR A 12 -2.33 -1.95 14.51
CA THR A 12 -2.54 -3.37 14.17
C THR A 12 -1.59 -3.74 13.04
N PRO A 13 -0.64 -4.66 13.25
CA PRO A 13 0.24 -5.10 12.17
C PRO A 13 -0.53 -6.03 11.22
N GLY A 14 -0.25 -5.90 9.93
CA GLY A 14 -0.79 -6.78 8.91
C GLY A 14 0.27 -7.20 7.90
N LEU A 15 -0.01 -8.27 7.17
CA LEU A 15 0.85 -8.77 6.08
C LEU A 15 0.13 -8.63 4.74
N PHE A 16 0.80 -8.04 3.76
CA PHE A 16 0.25 -7.91 2.42
C PHE A 16 0.54 -9.17 1.59
N SER A 17 -0.48 -9.75 1.00
CA SER A 17 -0.37 -10.98 0.21
C SER A 17 0.55 -10.86 -1.00
N VAL A 18 0.81 -9.65 -1.48
CA VAL A 18 1.78 -9.39 -2.55
C VAL A 18 3.17 -9.94 -2.22
N SER A 19 3.53 -10.02 -0.94
CA SER A 19 4.81 -10.53 -0.47
C SER A 19 5.05 -12.00 -0.85
N TYR A 20 3.98 -12.76 -1.08
CA TYR A 20 4.02 -14.18 -1.44
C TYR A 20 3.24 -14.45 -2.73
N ALA A 21 3.23 -13.50 -3.67
CA ALA A 21 2.51 -13.63 -4.93
C ALA A 21 3.37 -14.09 -6.13
N GLY A 22 4.69 -14.23 -5.95
CA GLY A 22 5.60 -14.68 -7.00
C GLY A 22 5.97 -13.63 -8.07
N PHE A 23 5.51 -12.36 -7.94
CA PHE A 23 5.66 -11.36 -9.01
C PHE A 23 7.11 -10.97 -9.32
N TRP A 24 8.00 -11.01 -8.36
CA TRP A 24 9.41 -10.59 -8.50
C TRP A 24 10.39 -11.72 -8.19
N GLY A 25 10.00 -12.96 -8.52
CA GLY A 25 10.80 -14.16 -8.20
C GLY A 25 10.71 -14.59 -6.74
N GLN A 26 9.70 -14.09 -6.00
CA GLN A 26 9.39 -14.57 -4.65
C GLN A 26 8.72 -15.96 -4.71
N ALA A 27 8.79 -16.68 -3.59
CA ALA A 27 7.94 -17.84 -3.34
C ALA A 27 6.46 -17.44 -3.50
N SER A 28 5.70 -18.29 -4.17
CA SER A 28 4.27 -18.10 -4.40
C SER A 28 3.46 -19.01 -3.50
N LEU A 29 2.49 -18.44 -2.79
CA LEU A 29 1.45 -19.16 -2.06
C LEU A 29 0.09 -18.82 -2.70
N ASN A 30 -0.81 -19.80 -2.80
CA ASN A 30 -2.19 -19.49 -3.10
C ASN A 30 -2.83 -18.71 -1.94
N LEU A 31 -3.98 -18.09 -2.16
CA LEU A 31 -4.58 -17.19 -1.19
C LEU A 31 -4.87 -17.86 0.16
N HIS A 32 -5.38 -19.08 0.16
CA HIS A 32 -5.70 -19.81 1.38
C HIS A 32 -4.44 -20.17 2.18
N ASP A 33 -3.40 -20.64 1.50
CA ASP A 33 -2.12 -20.97 2.13
C ASP A 33 -1.42 -19.69 2.65
N PHE A 34 -1.51 -18.59 1.93
CA PHE A 34 -1.01 -17.30 2.41
C PHE A 34 -1.68 -16.86 3.72
N ILE A 35 -3.01 -16.96 3.82
CA ILE A 35 -3.75 -16.57 5.03
C ILE A 35 -3.33 -17.43 6.24
N ARG A 36 -3.27 -18.76 6.07
CA ARG A 36 -2.79 -19.66 7.13
C ARG A 36 -1.37 -19.30 7.56
N HIS A 37 -0.52 -19.09 6.56
CA HIS A 37 0.89 -18.76 6.80
C HIS A 37 1.07 -17.41 7.50
N ALA A 38 0.26 -16.40 7.18
CA ALA A 38 0.27 -15.12 7.89
C ALA A 38 -0.09 -15.29 9.38
N GLY A 39 -1.07 -16.14 9.69
CA GLY A 39 -1.42 -16.52 11.06
C GLY A 39 -0.27 -17.26 11.78
N GLU A 40 0.39 -18.20 11.11
CA GLU A 40 1.56 -18.92 11.64
C GLU A 40 2.72 -17.96 11.96
N LEU A 41 2.92 -16.92 11.16
CA LEU A 41 3.91 -15.86 11.40
C LEU A 41 3.51 -14.90 12.52
N GLY A 42 2.25 -14.95 13.00
CA GLY A 42 1.75 -14.12 14.09
C GLY A 42 1.15 -12.78 13.64
N PHE A 43 0.76 -12.64 12.38
CA PHE A 43 0.02 -11.46 11.91
C PHE A 43 -1.48 -11.60 12.22
N PRO A 44 -2.09 -10.64 12.95
CA PRO A 44 -3.52 -10.68 13.24
C PRO A 44 -4.40 -10.24 12.06
N SER A 45 -3.79 -9.61 11.05
CA SER A 45 -4.47 -9.03 9.90
C SER A 45 -3.70 -9.26 8.61
N VAL A 46 -4.44 -9.29 7.49
CA VAL A 46 -3.87 -9.31 6.15
C VAL A 46 -4.49 -8.23 5.26
N MET A 47 -3.70 -7.75 4.31
CA MET A 47 -4.17 -7.05 3.13
C MET A 47 -4.08 -8.02 1.95
N ILE A 48 -5.17 -8.16 1.19
CA ILE A 48 -5.23 -9.10 0.07
C ILE A 48 -5.15 -8.34 -1.26
N ALA A 49 -4.26 -8.78 -2.15
CA ALA A 49 -4.15 -8.24 -3.51
C ALA A 49 -5.42 -8.56 -4.32
N GLY A 50 -6.10 -7.53 -4.83
CA GLY A 50 -7.33 -7.60 -5.60
C GLY A 50 -7.14 -8.06 -7.04
N LYS A 51 -6.15 -8.91 -7.29
CA LYS A 51 -5.81 -9.45 -8.62
C LYS A 51 -5.24 -10.87 -8.48
N ARG A 52 -5.21 -11.61 -9.60
CA ARG A 52 -4.51 -12.90 -9.65
C ARG A 52 -3.02 -12.76 -9.28
N PRO A 53 -2.44 -13.74 -8.60
CA PRO A 53 -2.97 -15.06 -8.27
C PRO A 53 -3.87 -15.09 -7.02
N HIS A 54 -4.19 -13.94 -6.40
CA HIS A 54 -4.99 -13.90 -5.18
C HIS A 54 -6.47 -13.57 -5.45
N LEU A 55 -6.99 -12.41 -4.98
CA LEU A 55 -8.42 -12.11 -5.02
C LEU A 55 -8.80 -11.37 -6.31
N SER A 56 -9.05 -12.08 -7.40
CA SER A 56 -9.53 -11.46 -8.64
C SER A 56 -11.05 -11.42 -8.72
N PRO A 57 -11.68 -10.30 -9.12
CA PRO A 57 -13.12 -10.26 -9.38
C PRO A 57 -13.60 -11.33 -10.36
N LEU A 58 -12.74 -11.78 -11.26
CA LEU A 58 -13.08 -12.81 -12.25
C LEU A 58 -13.23 -14.22 -11.65
N ASP A 59 -12.69 -14.45 -10.46
CA ASP A 59 -12.63 -15.76 -9.83
C ASP A 59 -13.56 -15.84 -8.58
N MET A 60 -14.34 -14.78 -8.33
CA MET A 60 -15.20 -14.69 -7.16
C MET A 60 -16.59 -15.29 -7.41
N THR A 61 -16.88 -16.38 -6.72
CA THR A 61 -18.20 -16.98 -6.63
C THR A 61 -18.66 -16.97 -5.17
N PRO A 62 -19.96 -17.14 -4.90
CA PRO A 62 -20.46 -17.28 -3.52
C PRO A 62 -19.71 -18.36 -2.72
N GLU A 63 -19.37 -19.47 -3.35
CA GLU A 63 -18.65 -20.61 -2.76
C GLU A 63 -17.22 -20.25 -2.43
N SER A 64 -16.49 -19.61 -3.37
CA SER A 64 -15.12 -19.18 -3.13
C SER A 64 -15.03 -18.14 -2.02
N MET A 65 -16.00 -17.23 -1.94
CA MET A 65 -16.07 -16.22 -0.88
C MET A 65 -16.41 -16.84 0.48
N ALA A 66 -17.29 -17.84 0.53
CA ALA A 66 -17.59 -18.59 1.75
C ALA A 66 -16.35 -19.37 2.24
N SER A 67 -15.65 -20.05 1.33
CA SER A 67 -14.40 -20.76 1.64
C SER A 67 -13.32 -19.82 2.15
N LEU A 68 -13.18 -18.62 1.57
CA LEU A 68 -12.24 -17.62 2.00
C LEU A 68 -12.51 -17.12 3.44
N ARG A 69 -13.79 -16.83 3.75
CA ARG A 69 -14.20 -16.48 5.13
C ARG A 69 -13.85 -17.59 6.12
N GLN A 70 -14.13 -18.83 5.75
CA GLN A 70 -13.80 -19.97 6.61
C GLN A 70 -12.30 -20.05 6.88
N THR A 71 -11.47 -19.89 5.84
CA THR A 71 -10.01 -19.90 6.00
C THR A 71 -9.50 -18.78 6.92
N LEU A 72 -10.06 -17.56 6.80
CA LEU A 72 -9.72 -16.44 7.69
C LEU A 72 -10.09 -16.76 9.14
N THR A 73 -11.27 -17.34 9.36
CA THR A 73 -11.74 -17.75 10.70
C THR A 73 -10.85 -18.84 11.29
N ASP A 74 -10.57 -19.90 10.54
CA ASP A 74 -9.76 -21.04 10.99
C ASP A 74 -8.31 -20.64 11.31
N ALA A 75 -7.77 -19.70 10.55
CA ALA A 75 -6.44 -19.14 10.77
C ALA A 75 -6.38 -18.09 11.91
N ASN A 76 -7.53 -17.67 12.45
CA ASN A 76 -7.65 -16.56 13.39
C ASN A 76 -6.98 -15.27 12.87
N VAL A 77 -7.17 -14.97 11.58
CA VAL A 77 -6.63 -13.80 10.88
C VAL A 77 -7.79 -13.02 10.29
N ARG A 78 -7.78 -11.69 10.43
CA ARG A 78 -8.74 -10.82 9.75
C ARG A 78 -8.20 -10.40 8.39
N CYS A 79 -9.09 -10.22 7.42
CA CYS A 79 -8.80 -9.41 6.25
C CYS A 79 -9.42 -8.03 6.48
N ASP A 80 -8.62 -7.03 6.73
CA ASP A 80 -9.11 -5.66 6.96
C ASP A 80 -9.09 -4.82 5.67
N VAL A 81 -8.24 -5.19 4.70
CA VAL A 81 -8.00 -4.42 3.47
C VAL A 81 -7.95 -5.31 2.23
N VAL A 82 -8.63 -4.88 1.17
CA VAL A 82 -8.44 -5.40 -0.20
C VAL A 82 -7.70 -4.33 -1.02
N ALA A 83 -6.60 -4.70 -1.65
CA ALA A 83 -5.75 -3.79 -2.41
C ALA A 83 -6.10 -3.81 -3.90
N ALA A 84 -6.78 -2.79 -4.39
CA ALA A 84 -6.98 -2.56 -5.81
C ALA A 84 -5.71 -1.99 -6.47
N TYR A 85 -5.51 -2.34 -7.75
CA TYR A 85 -4.42 -1.85 -8.58
C TYR A 85 -5.00 -0.99 -9.69
N THR A 86 -5.15 0.29 -9.42
CA THR A 86 -5.79 1.26 -10.31
C THR A 86 -4.78 2.14 -11.04
N ASN A 87 -5.14 2.54 -12.25
CA ASN A 87 -4.56 3.65 -12.98
C ASN A 87 -5.72 4.40 -13.66
N LEU A 88 -6.08 5.57 -13.13
CA LEU A 88 -7.30 6.28 -13.50
C LEU A 88 -7.16 7.12 -14.77
N LEU A 89 -5.96 7.21 -15.33
CA LEU A 89 -5.69 7.95 -16.57
C LEU A 89 -5.31 7.00 -17.69
N GLN A 90 -5.67 7.41 -18.90
CA GLN A 90 -5.31 6.72 -20.13
C GLN A 90 -4.54 7.69 -21.02
N PRO A 91 -3.40 7.27 -21.58
CA PRO A 91 -2.71 8.07 -22.60
C PRO A 91 -3.64 8.40 -23.76
N ALA A 92 -3.60 9.63 -24.27
CA ALA A 92 -4.42 10.07 -25.39
C ALA A 92 -4.21 9.24 -26.67
N SER A 93 -3.06 8.57 -26.78
CA SER A 93 -2.70 7.69 -27.91
C SER A 93 -3.42 6.34 -27.90
N ILE A 94 -4.05 5.95 -26.79
CA ILE A 94 -4.76 4.66 -26.66
C ILE A 94 -6.25 4.94 -26.83
N GLY A 95 -6.79 4.69 -28.03
CA GLY A 95 -8.23 4.71 -28.26
C GLY A 95 -8.90 3.48 -27.62
N SER A 96 -10.01 3.69 -26.95
CA SER A 96 -10.90 2.62 -26.45
C SER A 96 -12.33 3.07 -26.64
N GLU A 97 -13.18 2.17 -27.10
CA GLU A 97 -14.63 2.41 -27.25
C GLU A 97 -15.30 2.68 -25.90
N VAL A 98 -14.83 1.99 -24.84
CA VAL A 98 -15.24 2.24 -23.47
C VAL A 98 -14.07 2.90 -22.73
N PRO A 99 -14.25 4.05 -22.09
CA PRO A 99 -13.19 4.70 -21.33
C PRO A 99 -12.58 3.77 -20.27
N LEU A 100 -11.23 3.73 -20.20
CA LEU A 100 -10.53 2.86 -19.26
C LEU A 100 -10.98 3.11 -17.80
N VAL A 101 -11.29 4.35 -17.47
CA VAL A 101 -11.75 4.73 -16.11
C VAL A 101 -13.03 4.01 -15.69
N GLU A 102 -13.93 3.71 -16.62
CA GLU A 102 -15.15 2.95 -16.31
C GLU A 102 -14.83 1.51 -15.87
N PHE A 103 -13.86 0.86 -16.53
CA PHE A 103 -13.38 -0.45 -16.08
C PHE A 103 -12.72 -0.39 -14.70
N GLN A 104 -11.99 0.69 -14.41
CA GLN A 104 -11.37 0.88 -13.09
C GLN A 104 -12.43 1.06 -12.01
N ILE A 105 -13.49 1.84 -12.28
CA ILE A 105 -14.62 2.02 -11.35
C ILE A 105 -15.35 0.70 -11.12
N ALA A 106 -15.68 -0.03 -12.18
CA ALA A 106 -16.35 -1.34 -12.08
C ALA A 106 -15.49 -2.38 -11.33
N TYR A 107 -14.17 -2.36 -11.54
CA TYR A 107 -13.22 -3.20 -10.82
C TYR A 107 -13.21 -2.89 -9.32
N VAL A 108 -13.13 -1.62 -8.94
CA VAL A 108 -13.14 -1.20 -7.52
C VAL A 108 -14.48 -1.50 -6.86
N ASP A 109 -15.61 -1.26 -7.55
CA ASP A 109 -16.95 -1.64 -7.06
C ASP A 109 -17.05 -3.15 -6.79
N SER A 110 -16.54 -3.97 -7.71
CA SER A 110 -16.49 -5.42 -7.52
C SER A 110 -15.65 -5.82 -6.31
N LEU A 111 -14.49 -5.18 -6.12
CA LEU A 111 -13.65 -5.43 -4.93
C LEU A 111 -14.29 -4.93 -3.64
N ALA A 112 -15.03 -3.81 -3.66
CA ALA A 112 -15.75 -3.33 -2.48
C ALA A 112 -16.84 -4.31 -2.02
N ARG A 113 -17.59 -4.88 -2.97
CA ARG A 113 -18.57 -5.96 -2.67
C ARG A 113 -17.90 -7.18 -2.04
N CYS A 114 -16.75 -7.57 -2.55
CA CYS A 114 -16.03 -8.73 -2.03
C CYS A 114 -15.41 -8.44 -0.67
N ALA A 115 -14.84 -7.24 -0.48
CA ALA A 115 -14.34 -6.78 0.80
C ALA A 115 -15.41 -6.91 1.88
N ALA A 116 -16.61 -6.36 1.65
CA ALA A 116 -17.73 -6.48 2.57
C ALA A 116 -18.10 -7.95 2.88
N GLN A 117 -18.04 -8.85 1.89
CA GLN A 117 -18.35 -10.27 2.07
C GLN A 117 -17.35 -11.01 2.97
N ILE A 118 -16.09 -10.61 3.01
CA ILE A 118 -15.05 -11.22 3.85
C ILE A 118 -14.77 -10.45 5.14
N GLY A 119 -15.56 -9.40 5.42
CA GLY A 119 -15.40 -8.58 6.62
C GLY A 119 -14.34 -7.50 6.51
N ALA A 120 -13.77 -7.26 5.33
CA ALA A 120 -12.88 -6.14 5.10
C ALA A 120 -13.66 -4.84 4.91
N SER A 121 -13.19 -3.76 5.52
CA SER A 121 -13.85 -2.45 5.48
C SER A 121 -13.11 -1.41 4.64
N ILE A 122 -11.98 -1.77 4.05
CA ILE A 122 -11.13 -0.84 3.29
C ILE A 122 -10.79 -1.45 1.94
N VAL A 123 -10.93 -0.65 0.88
CA VAL A 123 -10.32 -0.90 -0.43
C VAL A 123 -9.26 0.15 -0.68
N ARG A 124 -7.99 -0.28 -0.77
CA ARG A 124 -6.88 0.59 -1.11
C ARG A 124 -6.79 0.73 -2.64
N ILE A 125 -6.64 1.97 -3.10
CA ILE A 125 -6.46 2.32 -4.51
C ILE A 125 -5.18 3.13 -4.73
N PHE A 126 -4.75 3.23 -5.99
CA PHE A 126 -3.80 4.23 -6.47
C PHE A 126 -4.54 5.31 -7.29
N THR A 127 -3.89 6.46 -7.50
CA THR A 127 -4.39 7.52 -8.37
C THR A 127 -4.14 7.17 -9.85
N ALA A 128 -3.06 7.66 -10.41
CA ALA A 128 -2.70 7.41 -11.80
C ALA A 128 -1.23 7.71 -12.07
N TYR A 129 -0.68 7.09 -13.11
CA TYR A 129 0.50 7.59 -13.78
C TYR A 129 0.15 8.82 -14.60
N GLU A 130 1.08 9.77 -14.73
CA GLU A 130 0.90 10.94 -15.56
C GLU A 130 0.61 10.54 -17.03
N ALA A 131 -0.46 11.08 -17.57
CA ALA A 131 -0.81 10.87 -18.97
C ALA A 131 -0.15 11.94 -19.84
N GLU A 132 0.84 11.53 -20.63
CA GLU A 132 1.58 12.42 -21.52
C GLU A 132 0.63 13.19 -22.45
N GLY A 133 0.90 14.47 -22.65
CA GLY A 133 0.11 15.36 -23.50
C GLY A 133 -1.19 15.89 -22.88
N GLN A 134 -1.50 15.57 -21.63
CA GLN A 134 -2.64 16.12 -20.89
C GLN A 134 -2.18 17.10 -19.81
N GLY A 135 -2.88 18.25 -19.72
CA GLY A 135 -2.60 19.24 -18.66
C GLY A 135 -2.99 18.74 -17.28
N LEU A 136 -2.29 19.21 -16.24
CA LEU A 136 -2.51 18.80 -14.84
C LEU A 136 -3.99 18.86 -14.42
N GLN A 137 -4.69 19.96 -14.73
CA GLN A 137 -6.09 20.14 -14.29
C GLN A 137 -7.02 19.08 -14.88
N VAL A 138 -6.78 18.64 -16.12
CA VAL A 138 -7.58 17.58 -16.76
C VAL A 138 -7.36 16.27 -16.05
N GLN A 139 -6.09 15.92 -15.77
CA GLN A 139 -5.72 14.71 -15.07
C GLN A 139 -6.25 14.69 -13.63
N TRP A 140 -6.12 15.81 -12.93
CA TRP A 140 -6.64 16.01 -11.58
C TRP A 140 -8.17 15.81 -11.50
N ASN A 141 -8.90 16.49 -12.38
CA ASN A 141 -10.37 16.38 -12.41
C ASN A 141 -10.84 14.97 -12.75
N CYS A 142 -10.12 14.26 -13.64
CA CYS A 142 -10.41 12.87 -13.95
C CYS A 142 -10.25 11.98 -12.71
N CYS A 143 -9.14 12.11 -11.98
CA CYS A 143 -8.92 11.39 -10.73
C CYS A 143 -9.98 11.71 -9.67
N CYS A 144 -10.29 12.98 -9.44
CA CYS A 144 -11.33 13.39 -8.50
C CYS A 144 -12.69 12.77 -8.84
N SER A 145 -13.11 12.86 -10.10
CA SER A 145 -14.42 12.35 -10.54
C SER A 145 -14.52 10.85 -10.41
N ALA A 146 -13.48 10.12 -10.84
CA ALA A 146 -13.44 8.68 -10.73
C ALA A 146 -13.45 8.20 -9.27
N ILE A 147 -12.65 8.84 -8.40
CA ILE A 147 -12.57 8.44 -6.98
C ILE A 147 -13.87 8.79 -6.25
N ARG A 148 -14.54 9.91 -6.57
CA ARG A 148 -15.88 10.21 -6.03
C ARG A 148 -16.86 9.09 -6.34
N GLU A 149 -16.94 8.66 -7.59
CA GLU A 149 -17.83 7.56 -7.99
C GLU A 149 -17.46 6.25 -7.30
N MET A 150 -16.15 5.93 -7.19
CA MET A 150 -15.70 4.77 -6.43
C MET A 150 -16.14 4.83 -4.96
N CYS A 151 -16.02 6.00 -4.33
CA CYS A 151 -16.46 6.22 -2.95
C CYS A 151 -17.98 6.05 -2.79
N ASP A 152 -18.77 6.64 -3.70
CA ASP A 152 -20.23 6.56 -3.67
C ASP A 152 -20.71 5.09 -3.82
N ARG A 153 -20.10 4.32 -4.71
CA ARG A 153 -20.37 2.87 -4.87
C ARG A 153 -19.92 2.05 -3.66
N ALA A 154 -18.71 2.30 -3.15
CA ALA A 154 -18.18 1.59 -1.99
C ALA A 154 -19.00 1.85 -0.71
N ALA A 155 -19.56 3.06 -0.55
CA ALA A 155 -20.43 3.42 0.56
C ALA A 155 -21.66 2.51 0.69
N ALA A 156 -22.23 2.03 -0.44
CA ALA A 156 -23.34 1.10 -0.45
C ALA A 156 -23.00 -0.26 0.21
N HIS A 157 -21.70 -0.57 0.34
CA HIS A 157 -21.17 -1.78 0.96
C HIS A 157 -20.56 -1.53 2.34
N GLY A 158 -20.62 -0.28 2.86
CA GLY A 158 -19.96 0.10 4.11
C GLY A 158 -18.43 0.13 4.02
N VAL A 159 -17.87 0.32 2.81
CA VAL A 159 -16.45 0.24 2.54
C VAL A 159 -15.84 1.63 2.35
N THR A 160 -14.67 1.84 2.95
CA THR A 160 -13.83 3.03 2.82
C THR A 160 -12.87 2.84 1.63
N ILE A 161 -12.71 3.87 0.81
CA ILE A 161 -11.66 3.95 -0.20
C ILE A 161 -10.44 4.63 0.42
N ALA A 162 -9.30 3.94 0.41
CA ALA A 162 -8.04 4.48 0.91
C ALA A 162 -7.07 4.75 -0.26
N ILE A 163 -6.76 6.03 -0.51
CA ILE A 163 -5.83 6.44 -1.55
C ILE A 163 -4.40 6.29 -1.02
N GLN A 164 -3.60 5.44 -1.64
CA GLN A 164 -2.17 5.35 -1.33
C GLN A 164 -1.40 6.43 -2.10
N ASN A 165 -0.45 7.09 -1.42
CA ASN A 165 0.48 8.06 -2.01
C ASN A 165 1.50 7.36 -2.93
N HIS A 166 0.99 6.80 -4.00
CA HIS A 166 1.71 6.06 -5.03
C HIS A 166 1.22 6.47 -6.42
N HIS A 167 2.01 6.23 -7.46
CA HIS A 167 1.88 6.78 -8.80
C HIS A 167 2.20 8.28 -8.82
N ASP A 168 1.84 9.00 -9.91
CA ASP A 168 2.37 10.34 -10.15
C ASP A 168 1.41 11.44 -9.69
N ILE A 169 0.10 11.21 -9.83
CA ILE A 169 -0.90 12.23 -9.51
C ILE A 169 -1.11 12.31 -8.00
N ALA A 170 -0.93 13.51 -7.46
CA ALA A 170 -1.02 13.82 -6.02
C ALA A 170 -0.04 13.02 -5.15
N LEU A 171 1.18 12.83 -5.62
CA LEU A 171 2.19 12.03 -4.92
C LEU A 171 2.76 12.76 -3.68
N HIS A 172 2.94 14.09 -3.74
CA HIS A 172 3.41 14.89 -2.61
C HIS A 172 2.32 14.98 -1.52
N THR A 173 2.73 15.02 -0.25
CA THR A 173 1.80 15.01 0.89
C THR A 173 0.74 16.12 0.81
N ASP A 174 1.13 17.35 0.49
CA ASP A 174 0.19 18.47 0.39
C ASP A 174 -0.78 18.30 -0.79
N ALA A 175 -0.29 17.86 -1.94
CA ALA A 175 -1.14 17.58 -3.10
C ALA A 175 -2.12 16.43 -2.83
N LEU A 176 -1.70 15.41 -2.06
CA LEU A 176 -2.59 14.31 -1.66
C LEU A 176 -3.73 14.79 -0.75
N LEU A 177 -3.42 15.67 0.18
CA LEU A 177 -4.43 16.28 1.08
C LEU A 177 -5.37 17.23 0.33
N GLU A 178 -4.85 17.96 -0.66
CA GLU A 178 -5.67 18.78 -1.57
C GLU A 178 -6.61 17.89 -2.40
N LEU A 179 -6.09 16.80 -2.99
CA LEU A 179 -6.90 15.83 -3.73
C LEU A 179 -8.02 15.25 -2.86
N LEU A 180 -7.71 14.89 -1.61
CA LEU A 180 -8.70 14.37 -0.66
C LEU A 180 -9.80 15.40 -0.38
N THR A 181 -9.42 16.67 -0.22
CA THR A 181 -10.35 17.79 -0.04
C THR A 181 -11.24 17.97 -1.26
N ASP A 182 -10.66 17.94 -2.45
CA ASP A 182 -11.39 18.11 -3.71
C ASP A 182 -12.34 16.93 -3.99
N ILE A 183 -12.00 15.71 -3.57
CA ILE A 183 -12.89 14.55 -3.68
C ILE A 183 -14.13 14.72 -2.80
N ASP A 184 -13.99 15.27 -1.61
CA ASP A 184 -15.09 15.59 -0.68
C ASP A 184 -16.07 14.41 -0.47
N ARG A 185 -15.54 13.29 0.03
CA ARG A 185 -16.34 12.11 0.40
C ARG A 185 -15.94 11.61 1.79
N PRO A 186 -16.89 11.39 2.70
CA PRO A 186 -16.60 11.00 4.10
C PRO A 186 -15.88 9.65 4.21
N ASN A 187 -16.14 8.73 3.26
CA ASN A 187 -15.51 7.42 3.15
C ASN A 187 -14.28 7.42 2.23
N CYS A 188 -13.75 8.58 1.85
CA CYS A 188 -12.46 8.72 1.21
C CYS A 188 -11.40 9.00 2.28
N LYS A 189 -10.38 8.16 2.36
CA LYS A 189 -9.30 8.24 3.34
C LYS A 189 -7.94 7.98 2.68
N LEU A 190 -6.87 7.99 3.46
CA LEU A 190 -5.52 7.77 2.97
C LEU A 190 -4.97 6.39 3.37
N GLY A 191 -4.26 5.79 2.44
CA GLY A 191 -3.30 4.72 2.69
C GLY A 191 -1.89 5.32 2.62
N PHE A 192 -1.48 6.06 3.66
CA PHE A 192 -0.28 6.87 3.61
C PHE A 192 0.97 6.06 3.96
N ASP A 193 1.95 5.99 3.06
CA ASP A 193 3.22 5.30 3.29
C ASP A 193 4.43 6.24 3.33
N ALA A 194 5.54 5.74 3.87
CA ALA A 194 6.78 6.48 4.05
C ALA A 194 7.66 6.51 2.80
N TRP A 195 7.49 5.57 1.86
CA TRP A 195 8.43 5.35 0.76
C TRP A 195 8.50 6.56 -0.18
N SER A 196 7.35 7.01 -0.66
CA SER A 196 7.28 8.15 -1.58
C SER A 196 7.80 9.45 -0.98
N PRO A 197 7.41 9.86 0.23
CA PRO A 197 7.99 11.02 0.92
C PRO A 197 9.50 10.89 1.15
N ALA A 198 9.98 9.72 1.56
CA ALA A 198 11.41 9.48 1.78
C ALA A 198 12.26 9.64 0.51
N LEU A 199 11.74 9.18 -0.63
CA LEU A 199 12.43 9.33 -1.92
C LEU A 199 12.56 10.79 -2.35
N ARG A 200 11.56 11.61 -2.05
CA ARG A 200 11.53 13.04 -2.37
C ARG A 200 12.18 13.94 -1.33
N GLY A 201 12.61 13.37 -0.20
CA GLY A 201 13.24 14.13 0.87
C GLY A 201 12.28 14.99 1.69
N GLU A 202 11.00 14.63 1.75
CA GLU A 202 10.06 15.24 2.68
C GLU A 202 10.44 14.86 4.13
N SER A 203 10.14 15.75 5.10
CA SER A 203 10.23 15.41 6.51
C SER A 203 9.20 14.32 6.83
N LEU A 204 9.65 13.09 7.09
CA LEU A 204 8.75 11.97 7.33
C LEU A 204 7.86 12.18 8.56
N TYR A 205 8.40 12.81 9.61
CA TYR A 205 7.62 13.16 10.80
C TYR A 205 6.49 14.14 10.47
N ASP A 206 6.81 15.26 9.78
CA ASP A 206 5.83 16.29 9.48
C ASP A 206 4.79 15.82 8.47
N ALA A 207 5.20 15.10 7.42
CA ALA A 207 4.33 14.51 6.42
C ALA A 207 3.34 13.52 7.06
N ALA A 208 3.86 12.61 7.89
CA ALA A 208 3.05 11.61 8.59
C ALA A 208 2.09 12.27 9.58
N ARG A 209 2.54 13.24 10.39
CA ARG A 209 1.70 13.95 11.35
C ARG A 209 0.57 14.71 10.67
N LYS A 210 0.84 15.32 9.51
CA LYS A 210 -0.13 16.06 8.72
C LYS A 210 -1.19 15.14 8.08
N ALA A 211 -0.76 13.97 7.56
CA ALA A 211 -1.64 12.99 6.92
C ALA A 211 -2.44 12.13 7.92
N ALA A 212 -1.93 11.95 9.13
CA ALA A 212 -2.47 11.01 10.13
C ALA A 212 -3.99 11.12 10.38
N PRO A 213 -4.61 12.33 10.51
CA PRO A 213 -6.06 12.44 10.77
C PRO A 213 -6.93 11.85 9.65
N HIS A 214 -6.36 11.67 8.47
CA HIS A 214 -7.03 11.15 7.28
C HIS A 214 -6.60 9.72 6.91
N THR A 215 -5.58 9.19 7.60
CA THR A 215 -4.97 7.89 7.29
C THR A 215 -5.68 6.76 8.02
N VAL A 216 -6.00 5.68 7.32
CA VAL A 216 -6.60 4.46 7.88
C VAL A 216 -5.69 3.25 7.78
N ILE A 217 -4.77 3.25 6.83
CA ILE A 217 -3.72 2.23 6.67
C ILE A 217 -2.39 2.90 6.33
N THR A 218 -1.28 2.24 6.66
CA THR A 218 0.05 2.51 6.11
C THR A 218 0.65 1.23 5.57
N THR A 219 1.31 1.29 4.41
CA THR A 219 2.08 0.18 3.84
C THR A 219 3.57 0.43 4.01
N ASN A 220 4.28 -0.59 4.45
CA ASN A 220 5.63 -0.44 4.95
C ASN A 220 6.57 -1.45 4.29
N ALA A 221 7.60 -0.95 3.63
CA ALA A 221 8.72 -1.71 3.08
C ALA A 221 9.98 -0.86 3.19
N ASP A 222 11.12 -1.47 3.48
CA ASP A 222 12.36 -0.72 3.69
C ASP A 222 13.36 -0.97 2.55
N TYR A 223 14.14 0.05 2.22
CA TYR A 223 14.99 0.07 1.03
C TYR A 223 16.36 0.68 1.31
N ILE A 224 17.37 0.22 0.55
CA ILE A 224 18.66 0.91 0.41
C ILE A 224 18.76 1.57 -0.95
N ARG A 225 19.54 2.64 -1.04
CA ARG A 225 19.95 3.25 -2.31
C ARG A 225 21.17 2.51 -2.85
N VAL A 226 21.18 2.26 -4.16
CA VAL A 226 22.29 1.63 -4.87
C VAL A 226 22.72 2.60 -5.97
N PRO A 227 23.87 3.26 -5.83
CA PRO A 227 24.36 4.23 -6.82
C PRO A 227 24.48 3.62 -8.22
N ARG A 228 24.12 4.41 -9.21
CA ARG A 228 24.17 4.03 -10.62
C ARG A 228 25.34 4.72 -11.30
N HIS A 229 26.05 3.96 -12.13
CA HIS A 229 27.12 4.48 -12.97
C HIS A 229 27.00 3.93 -14.38
N ARG A 230 27.37 4.75 -15.37
CA ARG A 230 27.48 4.36 -16.79
C ARG A 230 28.93 4.45 -17.19
N TYR A 231 29.50 3.37 -17.72
CA TYR A 231 30.83 3.41 -18.31
C TYR A 231 30.83 4.21 -19.63
N ARG A 232 31.77 5.14 -19.75
CA ARG A 232 32.00 5.97 -20.95
C ARG A 232 33.31 5.55 -21.57
N PRO A 233 33.28 4.75 -22.66
CA PRO A 233 34.49 4.27 -23.33
C PRO A 233 35.36 5.41 -23.87
N ASP A 234 34.74 6.50 -24.33
CA ASP A 234 35.38 7.71 -24.82
C ASP A 234 36.22 8.46 -23.76
N LEU A 235 35.87 8.30 -22.49
CA LEU A 235 36.55 8.91 -21.35
C LEU A 235 37.39 7.90 -20.55
N VAL A 236 37.26 6.59 -20.88
CA VAL A 236 37.83 5.50 -20.08
C VAL A 236 37.46 5.65 -18.58
N ASN A 237 36.24 6.09 -18.31
CA ASN A 237 35.78 6.43 -16.96
C ASN A 237 34.26 6.16 -16.80
N TYR A 238 33.77 6.34 -15.59
CA TYR A 238 32.35 6.23 -15.23
C TYR A 238 31.72 7.59 -14.99
N GLU A 239 30.50 7.79 -15.47
CA GLU A 239 29.67 8.93 -15.06
C GLU A 239 28.55 8.46 -14.11
N PRO A 240 28.23 9.24 -13.05
CA PRO A 240 27.10 8.94 -12.18
C PRO A 240 25.79 9.15 -12.94
N VAL A 241 24.79 8.29 -12.65
CA VAL A 241 23.45 8.37 -13.24
C VAL A 241 22.42 8.57 -12.14
N SER A 242 21.58 9.57 -12.27
CA SER A 242 20.49 9.85 -11.32
C SER A 242 19.14 9.45 -11.94
N PRO A 243 18.15 9.02 -11.11
CA PRO A 243 18.27 8.69 -9.69
C PRO A 243 18.95 7.33 -9.45
N ASP A 244 19.33 7.06 -8.19
CA ASP A 244 19.83 5.76 -7.77
C ASP A 244 18.81 4.65 -7.96
N TRP A 245 19.26 3.39 -8.05
CA TRP A 245 18.37 2.25 -7.83
C TRP A 245 17.96 2.20 -6.35
N VAL A 246 16.79 1.62 -6.09
CA VAL A 246 16.39 1.20 -4.74
C VAL A 246 16.28 -0.32 -4.69
N ARG A 247 16.64 -0.90 -3.55
CA ARG A 247 16.56 -2.34 -3.33
C ARG A 247 15.95 -2.63 -1.96
N ALA A 248 14.94 -3.48 -1.93
CA ALA A 248 14.29 -3.88 -0.68
C ALA A 248 15.27 -4.61 0.24
N VAL A 249 15.17 -4.33 1.54
CA VAL A 249 15.94 -4.95 2.62
C VAL A 249 15.02 -5.32 3.77
N PRO A 250 15.48 -6.19 4.71
CA PRO A 250 14.71 -6.44 5.93
C PRO A 250 14.43 -5.13 6.67
N PHE A 251 13.24 -5.03 7.25
CA PHE A 251 12.76 -3.80 7.89
C PHE A 251 13.68 -3.30 8.99
N GLY A 252 13.93 -1.98 9.01
CA GLY A 252 14.87 -1.31 9.90
C GLY A 252 16.33 -1.35 9.45
N GLN A 253 16.62 -1.81 8.22
CA GLN A 253 17.97 -1.85 7.63
C GLN A 253 18.13 -0.90 6.44
N GLY A 254 17.10 -0.17 6.09
CA GLY A 254 17.08 0.76 4.96
C GLY A 254 17.38 2.21 5.34
N PHE A 255 17.11 3.10 4.38
CA PHE A 255 17.33 4.55 4.53
C PHE A 255 16.08 5.29 5.02
N ILE A 256 14.93 4.62 5.10
CA ILE A 256 13.67 5.26 5.49
C ILE A 256 13.63 5.39 7.02
N ASP A 257 13.49 6.61 7.52
CA ASP A 257 13.34 6.86 8.96
C ASP A 257 11.93 6.51 9.44
N TYR A 258 11.68 5.21 9.59
CA TYR A 258 10.41 4.71 10.09
C TYR A 258 10.13 5.11 11.54
N ALA A 259 11.16 5.39 12.34
CA ALA A 259 10.93 5.87 13.71
C ALA A 259 10.27 7.26 13.68
N ALA A 260 10.81 8.20 12.88
CA ALA A 260 10.20 9.52 12.69
C ALA A 260 8.82 9.43 12.04
N PHE A 261 8.64 8.54 11.05
CA PHE A 261 7.37 8.35 10.36
C PHE A 261 6.26 7.87 11.31
N PHE A 262 6.49 6.79 12.06
CA PHE A 262 5.50 6.26 13.00
C PHE A 262 5.27 7.19 14.19
N GLN A 263 6.28 7.92 14.64
CA GLN A 263 6.09 8.96 15.64
C GLN A 263 5.16 10.06 15.12
N GLY A 264 5.36 10.54 13.89
CA GLY A 264 4.50 11.53 13.25
C GLY A 264 3.06 11.05 13.11
N LEU A 265 2.84 9.80 12.64
CA LEU A 265 1.51 9.19 12.57
C LEU A 265 0.83 9.17 13.94
N GLY A 266 1.54 8.73 14.98
CA GLY A 266 0.97 8.65 16.32
C GLY A 266 0.67 10.00 16.95
N ASP A 267 1.56 10.97 16.80
CA ASP A 267 1.34 12.35 17.28
C ASP A 267 0.19 13.03 16.54
N GLY A 268 -0.08 12.61 15.30
CA GLY A 268 -1.25 13.01 14.51
C GLY A 268 -2.53 12.23 14.81
N GLY A 269 -2.49 11.23 15.73
CA GLY A 269 -3.65 10.47 16.19
C GLY A 269 -3.97 9.20 15.42
N PHE A 270 -3.06 8.69 14.58
CA PHE A 270 -3.25 7.44 13.86
C PHE A 270 -3.07 6.22 14.80
N ASP A 271 -4.06 5.31 14.79
CA ASP A 271 -4.07 4.05 15.53
C ASP A 271 -4.50 2.86 14.65
N GLY A 272 -4.40 3.04 13.33
CA GLY A 272 -4.93 2.12 12.31
C GLY A 272 -4.04 0.92 12.01
N LEU A 273 -4.11 0.48 10.75
CA LEU A 273 -3.42 -0.70 10.23
C LEU A 273 -2.03 -0.35 9.72
N ALA A 274 -1.02 -1.08 10.19
CA ALA A 274 0.37 -0.97 9.72
C ALA A 274 0.74 -2.25 8.96
N ILE A 275 0.65 -2.20 7.64
CA ILE A 275 0.78 -3.36 6.75
C ILE A 275 2.22 -3.48 6.27
N TYR A 276 2.83 -4.65 6.43
CA TYR A 276 4.12 -4.98 5.85
C TYR A 276 3.97 -5.55 4.45
N GLU A 277 4.83 -5.12 3.54
CA GLU A 277 4.88 -5.65 2.17
C GLU A 277 6.31 -5.91 1.69
N ILE A 278 6.44 -6.94 0.84
CA ILE A 278 7.63 -7.19 0.03
C ILE A 278 7.16 -7.09 -1.43
N CYS A 279 7.29 -5.90 -2.03
CA CYS A 279 6.77 -5.59 -3.35
C CYS A 279 7.85 -5.34 -4.41
N SER A 280 9.07 -5.84 -4.14
CA SER A 280 10.22 -5.78 -5.05
C SER A 280 11.24 -6.87 -4.70
N PRO A 281 12.25 -7.15 -5.54
CA PRO A 281 13.32 -8.07 -5.19
C PRO A 281 14.01 -7.67 -3.88
N ILE A 282 13.95 -8.56 -2.88
CA ILE A 282 14.52 -8.31 -1.55
C ILE A 282 15.93 -8.87 -1.41
N ARG A 283 16.76 -8.22 -0.61
CA ARG A 283 18.10 -8.73 -0.27
C ARG A 283 17.99 -10.10 0.41
N GLY A 284 18.78 -11.05 -0.04
CA GLY A 284 18.76 -12.44 0.45
C GLY A 284 17.94 -13.38 -0.44
N GLY A 285 17.21 -12.85 -1.43
CA GLY A 285 16.42 -13.64 -2.38
C GLY A 285 14.96 -13.78 -2.02
N GLY A 286 14.20 -14.38 -2.93
CA GLY A 286 12.74 -14.53 -2.84
C GLY A 286 12.28 -15.90 -2.31
N ASP A 287 13.16 -16.73 -1.78
CA ASP A 287 12.74 -18.00 -1.18
C ASP A 287 11.89 -17.77 0.08
N LYS A 288 11.02 -18.75 0.35
CA LYS A 288 10.05 -18.65 1.44
C LYS A 288 10.69 -18.35 2.79
N HIS A 289 11.84 -19.01 3.09
CA HIS A 289 12.52 -18.83 4.38
C HIS A 289 13.01 -17.38 4.58
N ASN A 290 13.58 -16.76 3.51
CA ASN A 290 14.00 -15.36 3.58
C ASN A 290 12.80 -14.40 3.72
N LEU A 291 11.68 -14.67 3.00
CA LEU A 291 10.46 -13.87 3.12
C LEU A 291 9.89 -13.95 4.55
N ASP A 292 9.85 -15.14 5.14
CA ASP A 292 9.38 -15.37 6.51
C ASP A 292 10.26 -14.62 7.53
N ARG A 293 11.58 -14.71 7.36
CA ARG A 293 12.53 -13.97 8.20
C ARG A 293 12.31 -12.45 8.13
N CYS A 294 12.06 -11.93 6.92
CA CYS A 294 11.80 -10.50 6.74
C CYS A 294 10.47 -10.09 7.34
N SER A 295 9.43 -10.90 7.19
CA SER A 295 8.11 -10.67 7.78
C SER A 295 8.15 -10.70 9.31
N SER A 296 8.84 -11.68 9.90
CA SER A 296 9.07 -11.76 11.35
C SER A 296 9.87 -10.55 11.85
N ARG A 297 10.91 -10.13 11.12
CA ARG A 297 11.71 -8.93 11.47
C ARG A 297 10.86 -7.66 11.56
N TYR A 298 9.85 -7.50 10.69
CA TYR A 298 8.93 -6.38 10.78
C TYR A 298 8.14 -6.40 12.10
N LEU A 299 7.56 -7.54 12.48
CA LEU A 299 6.84 -7.66 13.75
C LEU A 299 7.75 -7.38 14.95
N ASP A 300 8.99 -7.89 14.93
CA ASP A 300 9.96 -7.64 16.00
C ASP A 300 10.32 -6.16 16.09
N TRP A 301 10.55 -5.50 14.96
CA TRP A 301 10.80 -4.07 14.92
C TRP A 301 9.62 -3.27 15.50
N MET A 302 8.38 -3.60 15.13
CA MET A 302 7.19 -2.95 15.67
C MET A 302 7.07 -3.12 17.19
N ARG A 303 7.45 -4.30 17.73
CA ARG A 303 7.49 -4.56 19.18
C ARG A 303 8.61 -3.78 19.88
N GLU A 304 9.80 -3.75 19.28
CA GLU A 304 10.95 -2.97 19.77
C GLU A 304 10.61 -1.48 19.90
N GLN A 305 9.83 -0.94 18.97
CA GLN A 305 9.35 0.45 18.99
C GLN A 305 8.10 0.66 19.87
N SER A 306 7.57 -0.39 20.52
CA SER A 306 6.34 -0.33 21.32
C SER A 306 5.09 0.13 20.54
N LEU A 307 5.06 -0.11 19.23
CA LEU A 307 3.94 0.26 18.34
C LEU A 307 2.81 -0.78 18.36
N ILE A 308 3.11 -2.02 18.76
CA ILE A 308 2.14 -3.11 18.89
C ILE A 308 2.27 -3.77 20.28
N ILE A 309 1.22 -4.46 20.72
CA ILE A 309 1.24 -5.22 21.97
C ILE A 309 2.08 -6.50 21.77
N ARG A 310 2.79 -6.91 22.83
CA ARG A 310 3.57 -8.16 22.86
C ARG A 310 2.66 -9.38 22.82
#